data_93db30ecf9ebdb4faaafb947e9e86b41
#
_entry.id   93db30ecf9ebdb4faaafb947e9e86b41
#
_cell.length_a   1.000
_cell.length_b   1.000
_cell.length_c   1.000
_cell.angle_alpha   90.00
_cell.angle_beta   90.00
_cell.angle_gamma   90.00
#
_symmetry.space_group_name_H-M   'P 1'
#
loop_
_entity.id
_entity.type
_entity.pdbx_description
1 polymer ?
#
loop_
_entity_poly.entity_id
_entity_poly.type
_entity_poly.pdbx_seq_one_letter_code
_entity_poly.pdbx_strand_id
1 'polypeptide(L)'
;MKQPLIGIVPLVDEARESYWMLPGYMQGVEQAGGVPAMLPLTDDAAALRQLADTCDGFLLTGGQDVSPALYGAVPTPQCGETCPARDAMEARLLDLALAADKPVLGICRGIQFLNVHLGGTLYQDLPAEHPSAANHHLSLIHI
;
A
#
# COMPACT_ATOMS: atom_id res chain seq x y z
N MET A 1 16.53 -17.60 17.05
CA MET A 1 15.20 -17.57 16.42
C MET A 1 15.31 -17.01 15.01
N LYS A 2 14.57 -17.57 14.09
CA LYS A 2 14.45 -17.01 12.74
C LYS A 2 13.70 -15.67 12.81
N GLN A 3 14.26 -14.63 12.21
CA GLN A 3 13.57 -13.33 12.09
C GLN A 3 12.42 -13.44 11.08
N PRO A 4 11.28 -12.79 11.33
CA PRO A 4 10.18 -12.80 10.39
C PRO A 4 10.54 -12.07 9.09
N LEU A 5 10.19 -12.65 7.96
CA LEU A 5 10.35 -12.05 6.64
C LEU A 5 9.11 -11.21 6.31
N ILE A 6 9.32 -9.92 6.10
CA ILE A 6 8.24 -8.98 5.81
C ILE A 6 8.32 -8.54 4.35
N GLY A 7 7.29 -8.91 3.59
CA GLY A 7 7.12 -8.47 2.21
C GLY A 7 6.61 -7.03 2.15
N ILE A 8 7.34 -6.16 1.46
CA ILE A 8 7.01 -4.74 1.33
C ILE A 8 6.58 -4.46 -0.10
N VAL A 9 5.38 -3.95 -0.27
CA VAL A 9 4.85 -3.58 -1.60
C VAL A 9 5.66 -2.42 -2.16
N PRO A 10 6.14 -2.51 -3.43
CA PRO A 10 6.98 -1.48 -4.01
C PRO A 10 6.21 -0.19 -4.28
N LEU A 11 6.91 0.94 -4.25
CA LEU A 11 6.45 2.17 -4.87
C LEU A 11 6.70 2.08 -6.38
N VAL A 12 5.82 2.69 -7.16
CA VAL A 12 5.84 2.59 -8.62
C VAL A 12 5.95 3.98 -9.23
N ASP A 13 6.85 4.14 -10.17
CA ASP A 13 6.96 5.32 -11.04
C ASP A 13 6.68 4.86 -12.46
N GLU A 14 5.45 5.06 -12.93
CA GLU A 14 5.03 4.62 -14.27
C GLU A 14 5.75 5.39 -15.38
N ALA A 15 6.02 6.69 -15.17
CA ALA A 15 6.72 7.50 -16.16
C ALA A 15 8.16 7.05 -16.39
N ARG A 16 8.80 6.50 -15.36
CA ARG A 16 10.17 5.97 -15.43
C ARG A 16 10.22 4.46 -15.60
N GLU A 17 9.07 3.80 -15.69
CA GLU A 17 8.96 2.34 -15.75
C GLU A 17 9.79 1.66 -14.65
N SER A 18 9.71 2.20 -13.42
CA SER A 18 10.55 1.74 -12.31
C SER A 18 9.78 1.42 -11.04
N TYR A 19 10.33 0.51 -10.26
CA TYR A 19 9.92 0.22 -8.89
C TYR A 19 10.99 0.75 -7.95
N TRP A 20 10.58 1.30 -6.83
CA TRP A 20 11.50 1.89 -5.88
C TRP A 20 11.02 1.74 -4.44
N MET A 21 11.89 2.05 -3.50
CA MET A 21 11.62 1.92 -2.07
C MET A 21 12.29 3.03 -1.28
N LEU A 22 11.56 3.60 -0.34
CA LEU A 22 12.12 4.52 0.64
C LEU A 22 12.86 3.71 1.72
N PRO A 23 14.11 4.07 2.04
CA PRO A 23 14.89 3.37 3.07
C PRO A 23 14.19 3.27 4.42
N GLY A 24 13.37 4.25 4.78
CA GLY A 24 12.62 4.27 6.05
C GLY A 24 11.70 3.08 6.25
N TYR A 25 11.07 2.56 5.20
CA TYR A 25 10.24 1.35 5.29
C TYR A 25 11.09 0.12 5.66
N MET A 26 12.23 -0.05 4.99
CA MET A 26 13.15 -1.15 5.26
C MET A 26 13.72 -1.06 6.67
N GLN A 27 14.24 0.10 7.04
CA GLN A 27 14.83 0.35 8.36
C GLN A 27 13.82 0.14 9.49
N GLY A 28 12.57 0.55 9.31
CA GLY A 28 11.51 0.33 10.30
C GLY A 28 11.28 -1.16 10.58
N VAL A 29 11.26 -1.99 9.53
CA VAL A 29 11.15 -3.44 9.68
C VAL A 29 12.37 -4.04 10.37
N GLU A 30 13.58 -3.61 9.99
CA GLU A 30 14.84 -4.08 10.61
C GLU A 30 14.90 -3.71 12.10
N GLN A 31 14.57 -2.47 12.46
CA GLN A 31 14.53 -2.02 13.85
C GLN A 31 13.51 -2.78 14.69
N ALA A 32 12.42 -3.23 14.07
CA ALA A 32 11.42 -4.09 14.72
C ALA A 32 11.84 -5.57 14.81
N GLY A 33 13.01 -5.94 14.30
CA GLY A 33 13.56 -7.29 14.36
C GLY A 33 13.15 -8.19 13.19
N GLY A 34 12.58 -7.64 12.12
CA GLY A 34 12.23 -8.37 10.91
C GLY A 34 13.29 -8.27 9.80
N VAL A 35 13.12 -9.06 8.76
CA VAL A 35 13.90 -8.97 7.52
C VAL A 35 13.00 -8.37 6.44
N PRO A 36 13.31 -7.17 5.91
CA PRO A 36 12.51 -6.55 4.87
C PRO A 36 12.85 -7.13 3.50
N ALA A 37 11.83 -7.36 2.68
CA ALA A 37 12.00 -7.76 1.28
C ALA A 37 11.03 -6.97 0.39
N MET A 38 11.57 -6.23 -0.58
CA MET A 38 10.74 -5.55 -1.58
C MET A 38 10.12 -6.60 -2.52
N LEU A 39 8.80 -6.60 -2.62
CA LEU A 39 8.07 -7.48 -3.52
C LEU A 39 8.11 -6.97 -4.96
N PRO A 40 8.08 -7.86 -5.96
CA PRO A 40 7.86 -7.43 -7.34
C PRO A 40 6.44 -6.91 -7.53
N LEU A 41 6.24 -6.01 -8.49
CA LEU A 41 4.90 -5.69 -8.97
C LEU A 41 4.46 -6.78 -9.95
N THR A 42 3.50 -7.60 -9.54
CA THR A 42 3.02 -8.73 -10.34
C THR A 42 1.53 -8.96 -10.12
N ASP A 43 0.84 -9.41 -11.15
CA ASP A 43 -0.53 -9.91 -11.09
C ASP A 43 -0.64 -11.43 -11.27
N ASP A 44 0.49 -12.10 -11.41
CA ASP A 44 0.56 -13.57 -11.49
C ASP A 44 0.09 -14.20 -10.18
N ALA A 45 -1.02 -14.94 -10.28
CA ALA A 45 -1.64 -15.57 -9.12
C ALA A 45 -0.74 -16.62 -8.44
N ALA A 46 0.07 -17.36 -9.21
CA ALA A 46 0.99 -18.35 -8.66
C ALA A 46 2.16 -17.70 -7.93
N ALA A 47 2.72 -16.64 -8.51
CA ALA A 47 3.78 -15.86 -7.87
C ALA A 47 3.29 -15.20 -6.57
N LEU A 48 2.11 -14.58 -6.58
CA LEU A 48 1.53 -13.96 -5.38
C LEU A 48 1.26 -14.99 -4.29
N ARG A 49 0.77 -16.17 -4.65
CA ARG A 49 0.57 -17.25 -3.68
C ARG A 49 1.90 -17.68 -3.05
N GLN A 50 2.95 -17.85 -3.85
CA GLN A 50 4.26 -18.22 -3.35
C GLN A 50 4.84 -17.14 -2.43
N LEU A 51 4.70 -15.86 -2.77
CA LEU A 51 5.11 -14.74 -1.93
C LEU A 51 4.31 -14.71 -0.62
N ALA A 52 2.98 -14.92 -0.71
CA ALA A 52 2.12 -14.97 0.46
C ALA A 52 2.48 -16.13 1.40
N ASP A 53 2.88 -17.27 0.86
CA ASP A 53 3.31 -18.42 1.66
C ASP A 53 4.70 -18.20 2.30
N THR A 54 5.59 -17.53 1.57
CA THR A 54 7.00 -17.33 1.98
C THR A 54 7.18 -16.24 3.04
N CYS A 55 6.47 -15.12 2.91
CA CYS A 55 6.55 -14.01 3.85
C CYS A 55 5.74 -14.30 5.11
N ASP A 56 6.24 -13.84 6.24
CA ASP A 56 5.57 -13.98 7.54
C ASP A 56 4.57 -12.83 7.80
N GLY A 57 4.70 -11.73 7.09
CA GLY A 57 3.80 -10.58 7.14
C GLY A 57 4.03 -9.62 5.98
N PHE A 58 3.19 -8.59 5.87
CA PHE A 58 3.22 -7.64 4.76
C PHE A 58 3.11 -6.19 5.21
N LEU A 59 3.81 -5.31 4.49
CA LEU A 59 3.75 -3.87 4.64
C LEU A 59 3.25 -3.23 3.34
N LEU A 60 2.11 -2.57 3.40
CA LEU A 60 1.59 -1.74 2.31
C LEU A 60 2.12 -0.32 2.47
N THR A 61 2.82 0.16 1.47
CA THR A 61 3.50 1.47 1.48
C THR A 61 2.62 2.61 0.97
N GLY A 62 3.11 3.83 1.06
CA GLY A 62 2.53 5.01 0.44
C GLY A 62 2.54 4.97 -1.10
N GLY A 63 2.16 6.04 -1.75
CA GLY A 63 2.18 6.15 -3.21
C GLY A 63 0.96 6.86 -3.78
N GLN A 64 0.60 6.52 -5.02
CA GLN A 64 -0.52 7.08 -5.77
C GLN A 64 -1.86 6.85 -5.06
N ASP A 65 -2.88 7.58 -5.46
CA ASP A 65 -4.23 7.41 -4.92
C ASP A 65 -4.79 6.02 -5.24
N VAL A 66 -5.58 5.49 -4.33
CA VAL A 66 -6.39 4.29 -4.59
C VAL A 66 -7.45 4.64 -5.63
N SER A 67 -7.62 3.79 -6.64
CA SER A 67 -8.60 4.04 -7.70
C SER A 67 -10.02 4.21 -7.12
N PRO A 68 -10.71 5.33 -7.39
CA PRO A 68 -12.07 5.57 -6.92
C PRO A 68 -13.06 4.49 -7.32
N ALA A 69 -12.83 3.81 -8.44
CA ALA A 69 -13.67 2.70 -8.89
C ALA A 69 -13.72 1.55 -7.87
N LEU A 70 -12.67 1.38 -7.06
CA LEU A 70 -12.62 0.31 -6.06
C LEU A 70 -13.58 0.52 -4.87
N TYR A 71 -14.02 1.77 -4.65
CA TYR A 71 -15.02 2.10 -3.63
C TYR A 71 -16.29 2.71 -4.23
N GLY A 72 -16.57 2.42 -5.51
CA GLY A 72 -17.82 2.79 -6.18
C GLY A 72 -17.96 4.27 -6.50
N ALA A 73 -16.86 5.01 -6.55
CA ALA A 73 -16.85 6.44 -6.86
C ALA A 73 -16.33 6.73 -8.27
N VAL A 74 -16.72 7.89 -8.80
CA VAL A 74 -16.17 8.44 -10.04
C VAL A 74 -15.04 9.39 -9.69
N PRO A 75 -13.89 9.37 -10.41
CA PRO A 75 -12.80 10.29 -10.15
C PRO A 75 -13.25 11.76 -10.21
N THR A 76 -12.88 12.52 -9.19
CA THR A 76 -13.06 13.98 -9.18
C THR A 76 -11.85 14.66 -9.82
N PRO A 77 -11.96 15.96 -10.21
CA PRO A 77 -10.81 16.70 -10.72
C PRO A 77 -9.61 16.78 -9.76
N GLN A 78 -9.86 16.61 -8.46
CA GLN A 78 -8.85 16.64 -7.41
C GLN A 78 -8.24 15.26 -7.13
N CYS A 79 -8.76 14.17 -7.71
CA CYS A 79 -8.15 12.87 -7.60
C CYS A 79 -6.76 12.89 -8.24
N GLY A 80 -5.76 12.38 -7.53
CA GLY A 80 -4.40 12.25 -8.03
C GLY A 80 -4.24 11.08 -9.00
N GLU A 81 -3.00 10.83 -9.39
CA GLU A 81 -2.65 9.65 -10.18
C GLU A 81 -3.00 8.38 -9.42
N THR A 82 -3.46 7.38 -10.16
CA THR A 82 -3.73 6.04 -9.66
C THR A 82 -2.78 5.03 -10.30
N CYS A 83 -2.60 3.88 -9.68
CA CYS A 83 -1.81 2.78 -10.24
C CYS A 83 -2.63 1.49 -10.24
N PRO A 84 -3.40 1.21 -11.30
CA PRO A 84 -4.26 0.02 -11.36
C PRO A 84 -3.53 -1.31 -11.19
N ALA A 85 -2.29 -1.40 -11.67
CA ALA A 85 -1.48 -2.61 -11.51
C ALA A 85 -1.17 -2.88 -10.02
N ARG A 86 -0.88 -1.82 -9.27
CA ARG A 86 -0.63 -1.92 -7.84
C ARG A 86 -1.91 -2.24 -7.07
N ASP A 87 -3.03 -1.60 -7.43
CA ASP A 87 -4.34 -1.89 -6.86
C ASP A 87 -4.71 -3.38 -7.03
N ALA A 88 -4.52 -3.93 -8.22
CA ALA A 88 -4.82 -5.33 -8.52
C ALA A 88 -3.93 -6.30 -7.74
N MET A 89 -2.63 -6.03 -7.67
CA MET A 89 -1.68 -6.83 -6.90
C MET A 89 -2.03 -6.83 -5.40
N GLU A 90 -2.24 -5.64 -4.84
CA GLU A 90 -2.51 -5.51 -3.40
C GLU A 90 -3.83 -6.17 -3.00
N ALA A 91 -4.88 -6.09 -3.83
CA ALA A 91 -6.13 -6.78 -3.58
C ALA A 91 -5.94 -8.29 -3.45
N ARG A 92 -5.23 -8.90 -4.39
CA ARG A 92 -4.94 -10.35 -4.35
C ARG A 92 -4.03 -10.75 -3.19
N LEU A 93 -2.99 -9.94 -2.94
CA LEU A 93 -2.07 -10.18 -1.83
C LEU A 93 -2.79 -10.13 -0.48
N LEU A 94 -3.69 -9.16 -0.30
CA LEU A 94 -4.49 -9.04 0.92
C LEU A 94 -5.43 -10.23 1.11
N ASP A 95 -6.11 -10.67 0.07
CA ASP A 95 -6.98 -11.85 0.15
C ASP A 95 -6.18 -13.08 0.63
N LEU A 96 -4.99 -13.28 0.09
CA LEU A 96 -4.11 -14.38 0.48
C LEU A 96 -3.58 -14.24 1.91
N ALA A 97 -3.14 -13.04 2.27
CA ALA A 97 -2.61 -12.77 3.60
C ALA A 97 -3.67 -12.93 4.70
N LEU A 98 -4.87 -12.39 4.48
CA LEU A 98 -5.99 -12.50 5.41
C LEU A 98 -6.48 -13.94 5.54
N ALA A 99 -6.56 -14.69 4.43
CA ALA A 99 -6.94 -16.10 4.47
C ALA A 99 -5.92 -16.97 5.23
N ALA A 100 -4.65 -16.58 5.23
CA ALA A 100 -3.57 -17.25 5.96
C ALA A 100 -3.32 -16.69 7.36
N ASP A 101 -4.16 -15.75 7.82
CA ASP A 101 -4.04 -15.06 9.12
C ASP A 101 -2.67 -14.42 9.33
N LYS A 102 -2.09 -13.86 8.25
CA LYS A 102 -0.80 -13.17 8.30
C LYS A 102 -0.98 -11.69 8.61
N PRO A 103 -0.10 -11.11 9.45
CA PRO A 103 -0.19 -9.69 9.79
C PRO A 103 0.05 -8.80 8.57
N VAL A 104 -0.72 -7.72 8.48
CA VAL A 104 -0.58 -6.69 7.46
C VAL A 104 -0.60 -5.32 8.12
N LEU A 105 0.38 -4.48 7.79
CA LEU A 105 0.46 -3.09 8.21
C LEU A 105 0.32 -2.18 6.98
N GLY A 106 -0.57 -1.20 7.04
CA GLY A 106 -0.69 -0.16 6.01
C GLY A 106 -0.17 1.18 6.49
N ILE A 107 0.60 1.85 5.65
CA ILE A 107 1.12 3.21 5.92
C ILE A 107 0.68 4.14 4.78
N CYS A 108 0.10 5.30 5.11
CA CYS A 108 -0.37 6.31 4.16
C CYS A 108 -1.40 5.71 3.18
N ARG A 109 -1.07 5.59 1.89
CA ARG A 109 -1.92 4.88 0.91
C ARG A 109 -2.28 3.47 1.38
N GLY A 110 -1.39 2.78 2.05
CA GLY A 110 -1.63 1.44 2.57
C GLY A 110 -2.82 1.35 3.53
N ILE A 111 -3.01 2.35 4.41
CA ILE A 111 -4.20 2.44 5.28
C ILE A 111 -5.46 2.64 4.44
N GLN A 112 -5.39 3.50 3.45
CA GLN A 112 -6.50 3.80 2.54
C GLN A 112 -6.92 2.55 1.77
N PHE A 113 -5.94 1.82 1.23
CA PHE A 113 -6.20 0.58 0.50
C PHE A 113 -6.83 -0.49 1.39
N LEU A 114 -6.32 -0.68 2.60
CA LEU A 114 -6.92 -1.59 3.59
C LEU A 114 -8.38 -1.25 3.88
N ASN A 115 -8.67 0.04 4.11
CA ASN A 115 -10.04 0.50 4.35
C ASN A 115 -10.97 0.15 3.18
N VAL A 116 -10.54 0.43 1.95
CA VAL A 116 -11.31 0.12 0.73
C VAL A 116 -11.50 -1.38 0.55
N HIS A 117 -10.44 -2.16 0.72
CA HIS A 117 -10.49 -3.63 0.58
C HIS A 117 -11.44 -4.28 1.58
N LEU A 118 -11.56 -3.69 2.77
CA LEU A 118 -12.50 -4.14 3.82
C LEU A 118 -13.92 -3.55 3.67
N GLY A 119 -14.22 -2.87 2.57
CA GLY A 119 -15.55 -2.36 2.22
C GLY A 119 -15.79 -0.89 2.59
N GLY A 120 -14.75 -0.17 3.03
CA GLY A 120 -14.82 1.25 3.30
C GLY A 120 -14.74 2.14 2.05
N THR A 121 -14.94 3.43 2.23
CA THR A 121 -14.83 4.46 1.19
C THR A 121 -13.82 5.52 1.59
N LEU A 122 -13.42 6.36 0.63
CA LEU A 122 -12.43 7.42 0.84
C LEU A 122 -12.99 8.78 0.37
N TYR A 123 -12.53 9.83 1.00
CA TYR A 123 -12.50 11.16 0.39
C TYR A 123 -11.35 11.20 -0.64
N GLN A 124 -11.62 11.67 -1.84
CA GLN A 124 -10.59 11.78 -2.89
C GLN A 124 -9.67 12.97 -2.66
N ASP A 125 -10.21 14.02 -2.04
CA ASP A 125 -9.45 15.21 -1.64
C ASP A 125 -10.06 15.79 -0.36
N LEU A 126 -9.34 15.69 0.75
CA LEU A 126 -9.83 16.13 2.05
C LEU A 126 -10.18 17.64 2.08
N PRO A 127 -9.35 18.54 1.54
CA PRO A 127 -9.69 19.96 1.54
C PRO A 127 -10.99 20.28 0.80
N ALA A 128 -11.29 19.59 -0.29
CA ALA A 128 -12.48 19.83 -1.10
C ALA A 128 -13.74 19.16 -0.54
N GLU A 129 -13.62 17.92 -0.05
CA GLU A 129 -14.77 17.09 0.33
C GLU A 129 -15.04 17.11 1.85
N HIS A 130 -14.02 17.40 2.65
CA HIS A 130 -14.13 17.50 4.12
C HIS A 130 -13.27 18.64 4.66
N PRO A 131 -13.63 19.90 4.40
CA PRO A 131 -12.84 21.07 4.82
C PRO A 131 -12.58 21.07 6.33
N SER A 132 -11.32 21.28 6.70
CA SER A 132 -10.92 21.44 8.10
C SER A 132 -9.75 22.41 8.20
N ALA A 133 -9.42 22.86 9.42
CA ALA A 133 -8.24 23.67 9.67
C ALA A 133 -6.93 22.87 9.60
N ALA A 134 -7.01 21.54 9.59
CA ALA A 134 -5.84 20.67 9.53
C ALA A 134 -5.30 20.59 8.10
N ASN A 135 -3.99 20.77 7.96
CA ASN A 135 -3.31 20.51 6.69
C ASN A 135 -2.77 19.10 6.65
N HIS A 136 -3.37 18.25 5.82
CA HIS A 136 -3.00 16.85 5.66
C HIS A 136 -1.87 16.59 4.68
N HIS A 137 -1.35 17.65 4.01
CA HIS A 137 -0.27 17.58 3.03
C HIS A 137 1.07 18.08 3.57
N LEU A 138 1.18 18.35 4.85
CA LEU A 138 2.45 18.78 5.44
C LEU A 138 3.50 17.65 5.36
N SER A 139 4.66 18.00 4.82
CA SER A 139 5.81 17.11 4.91
C SER A 139 6.33 17.06 6.35
N LEU A 140 7.07 16.00 6.70
CA LEU A 140 7.68 15.86 8.03
C LEU A 140 8.62 17.03 8.38
N ILE A 141 9.12 17.77 7.40
CA ILE A 141 9.96 18.96 7.60
C ILE A 141 9.15 20.13 8.19
N HIS A 142 7.84 20.13 8.00
CA HIS A 142 6.94 21.21 8.45
C HIS A 142 6.13 20.85 9.71
N ILE A 143 6.35 19.68 10.26
CA ILE A 143 5.74 19.21 11.53
C ILE A 143 6.73 19.48 12.75
#